data_914d276decf7487eebbac9e8c87d2eb4
#
_entry.id   914d276decf7487eebbac9e8c87d2eb4
#
_cell.length_a   1.000
_cell.length_b   1.000
_cell.length_c   1.000
_cell.angle_alpha   90.00
_cell.angle_beta   90.00
_cell.angle_gamma   90.00
#
_symmetry.space_group_name_H-M   'P 1'
#
loop_
_entity.id
_entity.type
_entity.pdbx_description
1 polymer ?
#
loop_
_entity_poly.entity_id
_entity_poly.type
_entity_poly.pdbx_seq_one_letter_code
_entity_poly.pdbx_strand_id
1 'polypeptide(L)'
;MRAIGLGSVLPPLLAGVKNIGSVLPLGGLVVPKGVIAKEFMALSKTSSSDTPLQAAAASSFGDLFSLSSKVQPVLAKPAPVPDDLPSAVGGNFGSDTSLSQQLDIVAKLVAAGAPTKVWSVSLGGFDTHADEVKAQSLLIGTVSAAVTKFLSQIHASDRANDVTVMVYSEFGRRVKANGTSGTDHGTSGPVFVMGQGVNGGQFFGDQPSLSKLVNGDLAVTTDFRDIYGSMVEDVLSTTVGKVIPGWSSKISGLMLKA
;
A
#
# COMPACT_ATOMS: atom_id res chain seq x y z
N MET A 1 13.97 5.79 -6.69
CA MET A 1 12.54 5.88 -6.29
C MET A 1 12.36 5.28 -4.92
N ARG A 2 11.76 6.01 -3.95
CA ARG A 2 11.63 5.54 -2.57
C ARG A 2 10.24 5.02 -2.24
N ALA A 3 9.21 5.41 -3.00
CA ALA A 3 7.83 4.99 -2.79
C ALA A 3 7.14 4.68 -4.12
N ILE A 4 6.45 3.55 -4.21
CA ILE A 4 5.75 3.09 -5.42
C ILE A 4 4.34 2.61 -5.04
N GLY A 5 3.33 3.13 -5.73
CA GLY A 5 1.99 2.59 -5.74
C GLY A 5 1.78 1.68 -6.94
N LEU A 6 1.13 0.54 -6.74
CA LEU A 6 0.71 -0.36 -7.83
C LEU A 6 -0.69 0.05 -8.28
N GLY A 7 -0.87 0.21 -9.61
CA GLY A 7 -2.17 0.61 -10.18
C GLY A 7 -2.06 1.80 -11.12
N SER A 8 -3.19 2.47 -11.36
CA SER A 8 -3.29 3.58 -12.32
C SER A 8 -3.23 4.98 -11.68
N VAL A 9 -3.42 5.07 -10.36
CA VAL A 9 -3.50 6.35 -9.63
C VAL A 9 -2.52 6.34 -8.46
N LEU A 10 -1.84 7.46 -8.26
CA LEU A 10 -0.95 7.64 -7.10
C LEU A 10 -1.78 7.76 -5.82
N PRO A 11 -1.60 6.86 -4.85
CA PRO A 11 -2.26 7.00 -3.55
C PRO A 11 -1.85 8.29 -2.85
N PRO A 12 -2.79 9.03 -2.22
CA PRO A 12 -2.47 10.27 -1.49
C PRO A 12 -1.38 10.09 -0.43
N LEU A 13 -1.30 8.92 0.20
CA LEU A 13 -0.25 8.56 1.16
C LEU A 13 1.17 8.69 0.58
N LEU A 14 1.34 8.52 -0.73
CA LEU A 14 2.63 8.63 -1.42
C LEU A 14 2.87 10.00 -2.06
N ALA A 15 1.96 10.95 -1.89
CA ALA A 15 2.06 12.30 -2.40
C ALA A 15 2.64 13.25 -1.35
N GLY A 16 3.96 13.25 -1.19
CA GLY A 16 4.64 14.15 -0.27
C GLY A 16 4.87 15.54 -0.87
N VAL A 17 5.04 16.55 -0.02
CA VAL A 17 5.25 17.96 -0.43
C VAL A 17 6.57 18.16 -1.19
N LYS A 18 7.63 17.46 -0.78
CA LYS A 18 8.98 17.59 -1.39
C LYS A 18 9.31 16.45 -2.34
N ASN A 19 8.79 15.27 -2.08
CA ASN A 19 9.04 14.07 -2.87
C ASN A 19 7.72 13.38 -3.12
N ILE A 20 7.44 13.12 -4.38
CA ILE A 20 6.25 12.42 -4.81
C ILE A 20 6.64 10.96 -5.11
N GLY A 21 5.83 10.01 -4.68
CA GLY A 21 5.95 8.62 -5.07
C GLY A 21 5.68 8.43 -6.57
N SER A 22 5.88 7.23 -7.04
CA SER A 22 5.61 6.86 -8.43
C SER A 22 4.53 5.80 -8.50
N VAL A 23 3.88 5.71 -9.65
CA VAL A 23 2.92 4.65 -9.95
C VAL A 23 3.56 3.65 -10.90
N LEU A 24 3.35 2.38 -10.62
CA LEU A 24 3.68 1.28 -11.50
C LEU A 24 2.39 0.60 -11.95
N PRO A 25 1.99 0.76 -13.22
CA PRO A 25 0.87 0.02 -13.77
C PRO A 25 1.13 -1.49 -13.77
N LEU A 26 0.13 -2.30 -13.56
CA LEU A 26 0.28 -3.76 -13.49
C LEU A 26 0.71 -4.40 -14.81
N GLY A 27 0.33 -3.80 -15.93
CA GLY A 27 0.83 -4.19 -17.25
C GLY A 27 2.30 -3.82 -17.50
N GLY A 28 2.98 -3.27 -16.50
CA GLY A 28 4.34 -2.75 -16.62
C GLY A 28 4.39 -1.38 -17.31
N LEU A 29 5.60 -0.86 -17.44
CA LEU A 29 5.86 0.40 -18.13
C LEU A 29 6.33 0.11 -19.55
N VAL A 30 5.47 0.37 -20.52
CA VAL A 30 5.86 0.30 -21.94
C VAL A 30 6.58 1.59 -22.31
N VAL A 31 7.90 1.54 -22.44
CA VAL A 31 8.68 2.66 -22.95
C VAL A 31 8.83 2.54 -24.47
N PRO A 32 8.74 3.66 -25.20
CA PRO A 32 9.02 3.68 -26.63
C PRO A 32 10.40 3.09 -26.94
N LYS A 33 10.54 2.50 -28.12
CA LYS A 33 11.82 1.95 -28.63
C LYS A 33 12.32 2.74 -29.83
N GLY A 34 13.59 2.53 -30.20
CA GLY A 34 14.20 3.11 -31.39
C GLY A 34 14.37 4.63 -31.32
N VAL A 35 14.05 5.32 -32.41
CA VAL A 35 14.22 6.79 -32.53
C VAL A 35 13.35 7.53 -31.50
N ILE A 36 12.10 7.09 -31.33
CA ILE A 36 11.17 7.70 -30.36
C ILE A 36 11.72 7.66 -28.92
N ALA A 37 12.39 6.57 -28.55
CA ALA A 37 13.02 6.48 -27.22
C ALA A 37 14.11 7.55 -27.03
N LYS A 38 14.89 7.85 -28.08
CA LYS A 38 15.93 8.88 -28.01
C LYS A 38 15.35 10.27 -27.79
N GLU A 39 14.26 10.58 -28.47
CA GLU A 39 13.54 11.86 -28.31
C GLU A 39 12.94 12.00 -26.92
N PHE A 40 12.29 10.95 -26.42
CA PHE A 40 11.79 10.93 -25.04
C PHE A 40 12.91 11.06 -24.00
N MET A 41 14.05 10.39 -24.20
CA MET A 41 15.23 10.56 -23.34
C MET A 41 15.83 11.96 -23.42
N ALA A 42 15.72 12.64 -24.55
CA ALA A 42 16.14 14.05 -24.65
C ALA A 42 15.29 14.95 -23.75
N LEU A 43 14.00 14.66 -23.60
CA LEU A 43 13.10 15.38 -22.67
C LEU A 43 13.45 15.18 -21.19
N SER A 44 14.25 14.17 -20.86
CA SER A 44 14.72 13.94 -19.49
C SER A 44 15.93 14.79 -19.06
N LYS A 45 16.49 15.53 -20.00
CA LYS A 45 17.66 16.39 -19.75
C LYS A 45 17.19 17.75 -19.23
N THR A 46 17.70 18.13 -18.08
CA THR A 46 17.49 19.48 -17.54
C THR A 46 18.50 20.46 -18.12
N SER A 47 18.09 21.71 -18.25
CA SER A 47 18.92 22.84 -18.67
C SER A 47 18.98 23.90 -17.58
N SER A 48 20.04 24.69 -17.55
CA SER A 48 20.13 25.86 -16.63
C SER A 48 19.11 26.96 -16.93
N SER A 49 18.49 26.92 -18.10
CA SER A 49 17.42 27.85 -18.51
C SER A 49 16.01 27.35 -18.16
N ASP A 50 15.87 26.13 -17.64
CA ASP A 50 14.57 25.54 -17.31
C ASP A 50 13.94 26.24 -16.10
N THR A 51 12.65 26.47 -16.19
CA THR A 51 11.86 26.81 -15.00
C THR A 51 11.82 25.63 -14.01
N PRO A 52 11.53 25.86 -12.73
CA PRO A 52 11.42 24.76 -11.75
C PRO A 52 10.45 23.66 -12.18
N LEU A 53 9.35 24.02 -12.86
CA LEU A 53 8.36 23.06 -13.37
C LEU A 53 8.92 22.24 -14.54
N GLN A 54 9.64 22.87 -15.46
CA GLN A 54 10.29 22.17 -16.57
C GLN A 54 11.35 21.20 -16.08
N ALA A 55 12.20 21.63 -15.14
CA ALA A 55 13.20 20.77 -14.53
C ALA A 55 12.57 19.57 -13.79
N ALA A 56 11.48 19.78 -13.06
CA ALA A 56 10.75 18.70 -12.40
C ALA A 56 10.13 17.71 -13.40
N ALA A 57 9.55 18.20 -14.49
CA ALA A 57 9.00 17.36 -15.57
C ALA A 57 10.11 16.53 -16.24
N ALA A 58 11.24 17.15 -16.60
CA ALA A 58 12.38 16.44 -17.18
C ALA A 58 12.92 15.35 -16.25
N SER A 59 13.06 15.64 -14.95
CA SER A 59 13.47 14.66 -13.95
C SER A 59 12.48 13.48 -13.87
N SER A 60 11.18 13.75 -13.93
CA SER A 60 10.15 12.70 -13.91
C SER A 60 10.23 11.78 -15.14
N PHE A 61 10.53 12.32 -16.32
CA PHE A 61 10.81 11.50 -17.52
C PHE A 61 12.05 10.62 -17.34
N GLY A 62 13.13 11.16 -16.80
CA GLY A 62 14.35 10.40 -16.51
C GLY A 62 14.10 9.26 -15.54
N ASP A 63 13.33 9.53 -14.49
CA ASP A 63 12.94 8.53 -13.49
C ASP A 63 12.07 7.43 -14.11
N LEU A 64 11.15 7.76 -15.01
CA LEU A 64 10.32 6.79 -15.74
C LEU A 64 11.17 5.80 -16.54
N PHE A 65 12.14 6.31 -17.32
CA PHE A 65 13.05 5.45 -18.08
C PHE A 65 13.94 4.58 -17.18
N SER A 66 14.49 5.18 -16.13
CA SER A 66 15.30 4.46 -15.14
C SER A 66 14.49 3.35 -14.44
N LEU A 67 13.24 3.65 -14.07
CA LEU A 67 12.35 2.64 -13.48
C LEU A 67 12.05 1.54 -14.47
N SER A 68 11.64 1.88 -15.69
CA SER A 68 11.31 0.90 -16.72
C SER A 68 12.47 -0.04 -16.99
N SER A 69 13.69 0.49 -17.15
CA SER A 69 14.87 -0.35 -17.43
C SER A 69 15.20 -1.34 -16.30
N LYS A 70 14.92 -0.98 -15.05
CA LYS A 70 15.16 -1.83 -13.88
C LYS A 70 14.03 -2.83 -13.61
N VAL A 71 12.81 -2.41 -13.87
CA VAL A 71 11.60 -3.18 -13.53
C VAL A 71 11.23 -4.17 -14.64
N GLN A 72 11.37 -3.79 -15.92
CA GLN A 72 10.99 -4.64 -17.05
C GLN A 72 11.64 -6.03 -17.05
N PRO A 73 12.93 -6.20 -16.79
CA PRO A 73 13.54 -7.53 -16.72
C PRO A 73 12.97 -8.41 -15.61
N VAL A 74 12.53 -7.79 -14.50
CA VAL A 74 11.92 -8.49 -13.35
C VAL A 74 10.47 -8.87 -13.66
N LEU A 75 9.72 -8.00 -14.33
CA LEU A 75 8.33 -8.21 -14.70
C LEU A 75 8.14 -9.13 -15.92
N ALA A 76 9.18 -9.29 -16.74
CA ALA A 76 9.12 -10.06 -18.00
C ALA A 76 8.73 -11.55 -17.82
N LYS A 77 8.70 -12.06 -16.60
CA LYS A 77 8.13 -13.36 -16.25
C LYS A 77 6.91 -13.14 -15.37
N PRO A 78 5.69 -13.04 -15.93
CA PRO A 78 4.50 -13.00 -15.10
C PRO A 78 4.46 -14.24 -14.20
N ALA A 79 4.11 -14.06 -12.93
CA ALA A 79 3.77 -15.20 -12.09
C ALA A 79 2.51 -15.86 -12.67
N PRO A 80 2.39 -17.20 -12.63
CA PRO A 80 1.13 -17.85 -12.91
C PRO A 80 0.06 -17.25 -12.00
N VAL A 81 -1.00 -16.74 -12.59
CA VAL A 81 -2.18 -16.30 -11.83
C VAL A 81 -2.89 -17.58 -11.40
N PRO A 82 -3.15 -17.80 -10.10
CA PRO A 82 -4.00 -18.90 -9.67
C PRO A 82 -5.39 -18.73 -10.30
N ASP A 83 -5.89 -19.76 -11.01
CA ASP A 83 -7.20 -19.75 -11.68
C ASP A 83 -8.40 -19.69 -10.71
N ASP A 84 -8.14 -19.79 -9.42
CA ASP A 84 -9.13 -19.97 -8.33
C ASP A 84 -9.33 -18.74 -7.45
N LEU A 85 -8.85 -17.56 -7.86
CA LEU A 85 -9.23 -16.33 -7.19
C LEU A 85 -10.71 -16.04 -7.46
N PRO A 86 -11.58 -15.97 -6.42
CA PRO A 86 -12.98 -15.67 -6.63
C PRO A 86 -13.11 -14.34 -7.36
N SER A 87 -13.81 -14.36 -8.49
CA SER A 87 -14.24 -13.14 -9.15
C SER A 87 -15.00 -12.29 -8.14
N ALA A 88 -14.61 -11.05 -7.98
CA ALA A 88 -15.21 -10.14 -7.01
C ALA A 88 -16.74 -10.11 -7.22
N VAL A 89 -17.48 -10.40 -6.16
CA VAL A 89 -18.94 -10.45 -6.23
C VAL A 89 -19.48 -9.03 -6.37
N GLY A 90 -20.08 -8.74 -7.54
CA GLY A 90 -21.17 -7.78 -7.67
C GLY A 90 -20.88 -6.29 -7.54
N GLY A 91 -19.68 -5.83 -7.80
CA GLY A 91 -19.39 -4.40 -8.00
C GLY A 91 -18.55 -4.23 -9.26
N ASN A 92 -18.70 -3.10 -9.94
CA ASN A 92 -17.83 -2.71 -11.06
C ASN A 92 -16.44 -2.40 -10.52
N PHE A 93 -15.80 -3.42 -9.93
CA PHE A 93 -14.42 -3.34 -9.47
C PHE A 93 -13.59 -3.33 -10.74
N GLY A 94 -12.98 -2.18 -11.00
CA GLY A 94 -12.16 -1.97 -12.17
C GLY A 94 -11.31 -3.20 -12.42
N SER A 95 -11.27 -3.66 -13.65
CA SER A 95 -10.57 -4.84 -14.16
C SER A 95 -9.07 -4.90 -13.81
N ASP A 96 -8.62 -4.01 -12.97
CA ASP A 96 -7.22 -3.67 -12.83
C ASP A 96 -6.53 -4.43 -11.75
N THR A 97 -7.12 -5.49 -11.14
CA THR A 97 -6.11 -6.06 -10.28
C THR A 97 -6.57 -6.87 -9.11
N SER A 98 -6.36 -8.12 -9.20
CA SER A 98 -6.33 -8.92 -8.00
C SER A 98 -5.18 -8.40 -7.11
N LEU A 99 -5.44 -8.19 -5.83
CA LEU A 99 -4.44 -7.83 -4.82
C LEU A 99 -3.22 -8.78 -4.90
N SER A 100 -3.45 -10.04 -5.21
CA SER A 100 -2.38 -11.04 -5.39
C SER A 100 -1.42 -10.67 -6.52
N GLN A 101 -1.91 -10.13 -7.66
CA GLN A 101 -1.03 -9.70 -8.75
C GLN A 101 -0.17 -8.49 -8.34
N GLN A 102 -0.76 -7.54 -7.63
CA GLN A 102 0.00 -6.40 -7.09
C GLN A 102 1.11 -6.89 -6.16
N LEU A 103 0.79 -7.75 -5.22
CA LEU A 103 1.73 -8.30 -4.25
C LEU A 103 2.79 -9.19 -4.90
N ASP A 104 2.46 -9.95 -5.94
CA ASP A 104 3.45 -10.73 -6.72
C ASP A 104 4.48 -9.84 -7.40
N ILE A 105 4.06 -8.67 -7.92
CA ILE A 105 4.98 -7.67 -8.49
C ILE A 105 5.89 -7.12 -7.39
N VAL A 106 5.33 -6.75 -6.24
CA VAL A 106 6.12 -6.25 -5.10
C VAL A 106 7.12 -7.31 -4.65
N ALA A 107 6.71 -8.56 -4.47
CA ALA A 107 7.60 -9.65 -4.04
C ALA A 107 8.79 -9.83 -4.99
N LYS A 108 8.54 -9.84 -6.31
CA LYS A 108 9.60 -9.93 -7.32
C LYS A 108 10.57 -8.76 -7.26
N LEU A 109 10.08 -7.54 -7.10
CA LEU A 109 10.92 -6.34 -7.04
C LEU A 109 11.72 -6.27 -5.74
N VAL A 110 11.13 -6.66 -4.62
CA VAL A 110 11.83 -6.77 -3.33
C VAL A 110 12.94 -7.83 -3.42
N ALA A 111 12.64 -9.02 -3.91
CA ALA A 111 13.62 -10.09 -4.08
C ALA A 111 14.75 -9.70 -5.05
N ALA A 112 14.45 -8.88 -6.06
CA ALA A 112 15.46 -8.34 -6.98
C ALA A 112 16.28 -7.17 -6.39
N GLY A 113 16.07 -6.81 -5.12
CA GLY A 113 16.82 -5.76 -4.44
C GLY A 113 16.44 -4.34 -4.86
N ALA A 114 15.18 -4.11 -5.27
CA ALA A 114 14.71 -2.76 -5.59
C ALA A 114 14.90 -1.81 -4.39
N PRO A 115 15.44 -0.60 -4.59
CA PRO A 115 15.75 0.34 -3.50
C PRO A 115 14.51 1.06 -2.93
N THR A 116 13.34 0.60 -3.29
CA THR A 116 12.05 1.17 -2.86
C THR A 116 11.78 0.81 -1.40
N LYS A 117 11.43 1.81 -0.60
CA LYS A 117 11.18 1.68 0.84
C LYS A 117 9.71 1.50 1.18
N VAL A 118 8.82 2.06 0.37
CA VAL A 118 7.37 2.02 0.62
C VAL A 118 6.66 1.54 -0.64
N TRP A 119 5.85 0.52 -0.48
CA TRP A 119 4.97 -0.01 -1.50
C TRP A 119 3.52 0.18 -1.08
N SER A 120 2.67 0.62 -1.98
CA SER A 120 1.24 0.74 -1.74
C SER A 120 0.49 -0.12 -2.76
N VAL A 121 -0.37 -0.97 -2.24
CA VAL A 121 -1.28 -1.84 -2.99
C VAL A 121 -2.67 -1.65 -2.43
N SER A 122 -3.71 -1.92 -3.21
CA SER A 122 -5.09 -1.71 -2.75
C SER A 122 -6.05 -2.77 -3.29
N LEU A 123 -7.06 -3.04 -2.50
CA LEU A 123 -8.23 -3.84 -2.89
C LEU A 123 -9.47 -3.01 -2.56
N GLY A 124 -10.30 -2.72 -3.56
CA GLY A 124 -11.59 -2.06 -3.38
C GLY A 124 -12.69 -3.02 -2.93
N GLY A 125 -13.91 -2.48 -2.82
CA GLY A 125 -15.10 -3.27 -2.55
C GLY A 125 -15.56 -3.31 -1.11
N PHE A 126 -14.82 -2.72 -0.18
CA PHE A 126 -15.17 -2.69 1.24
C PHE A 126 -16.25 -1.66 1.61
N ASP A 127 -16.66 -0.81 0.68
CA ASP A 127 -17.73 0.18 0.88
C ASP A 127 -19.13 -0.48 0.75
N THR A 128 -19.40 -1.44 1.64
CA THR A 128 -20.57 -2.30 1.61
C THR A 128 -21.68 -1.75 2.50
N HIS A 129 -22.68 -1.07 1.90
CA HIS A 129 -23.84 -0.54 2.61
C HIS A 129 -25.05 -1.47 2.58
N ALA A 130 -24.96 -2.61 1.88
CA ALA A 130 -26.00 -3.63 1.81
C ALA A 130 -25.36 -5.02 1.76
N ASP A 131 -26.04 -6.03 2.31
CA ASP A 131 -25.62 -7.46 2.31
C ASP A 131 -24.13 -7.65 2.72
N GLU A 132 -23.69 -6.85 3.68
CA GLU A 132 -22.28 -6.67 4.04
C GLU A 132 -21.58 -7.96 4.48
N VAL A 133 -22.23 -8.80 5.29
CA VAL A 133 -21.61 -9.97 5.92
C VAL A 133 -20.97 -10.89 4.87
N LYS A 134 -21.70 -11.19 3.80
CA LYS A 134 -21.21 -12.07 2.73
C LYS A 134 -20.08 -11.41 1.92
N ALA A 135 -20.26 -10.15 1.57
CA ALA A 135 -19.26 -9.40 0.80
C ALA A 135 -17.96 -9.21 1.60
N GLN A 136 -18.03 -8.83 2.85
CA GLN A 136 -16.90 -8.66 3.76
C GLN A 136 -16.15 -9.98 3.98
N SER A 137 -16.86 -11.08 4.22
CA SER A 137 -16.22 -12.40 4.38
C SER A 137 -15.39 -12.79 3.17
N LEU A 138 -15.90 -12.57 1.96
CA LEU A 138 -15.19 -12.86 0.72
C LEU A 138 -13.97 -11.96 0.54
N LEU A 139 -14.13 -10.64 0.74
CA LEU A 139 -13.06 -9.67 0.60
C LEU A 139 -11.94 -9.89 1.63
N ILE A 140 -12.28 -10.16 2.88
CA ILE A 140 -11.30 -10.47 3.93
C ILE A 140 -10.58 -11.79 3.60
N GLY A 141 -11.28 -12.80 3.12
CA GLY A 141 -10.67 -14.04 2.61
C GLY A 141 -9.67 -13.79 1.50
N THR A 142 -10.02 -12.92 0.54
CA THR A 142 -9.12 -12.50 -0.54
C THR A 142 -7.87 -11.80 -0.02
N VAL A 143 -8.01 -10.86 0.91
CA VAL A 143 -6.87 -10.18 1.56
C VAL A 143 -5.99 -11.19 2.30
N SER A 144 -6.60 -12.06 3.10
CA SER A 144 -5.87 -13.07 3.87
C SER A 144 -5.04 -13.99 2.97
N ALA A 145 -5.64 -14.53 1.91
CA ALA A 145 -4.95 -15.41 0.96
C ALA A 145 -3.80 -14.69 0.24
N ALA A 146 -4.05 -13.48 -0.26
CA ALA A 146 -3.04 -12.71 -1.00
C ALA A 146 -1.85 -12.30 -0.12
N VAL A 147 -2.11 -11.84 1.11
CA VAL A 147 -1.05 -11.45 2.05
C VAL A 147 -0.28 -12.67 2.55
N THR A 148 -0.94 -13.79 2.84
CA THR A 148 -0.27 -15.03 3.23
C THR A 148 0.68 -15.52 2.13
N LYS A 149 0.21 -15.54 0.88
CA LYS A 149 1.05 -15.90 -0.26
C LYS A 149 2.25 -14.97 -0.38
N PHE A 150 2.03 -13.66 -0.28
CA PHE A 150 3.09 -12.66 -0.35
C PHE A 150 4.14 -12.87 0.74
N LEU A 151 3.71 -13.02 2.00
CA LEU A 151 4.64 -13.25 3.11
C LEU A 151 5.42 -14.56 2.95
N SER A 152 4.81 -15.61 2.40
CA SER A 152 5.51 -16.86 2.07
C SER A 152 6.58 -16.67 1.01
N GLN A 153 6.31 -15.86 -0.02
CA GLN A 153 7.30 -15.51 -1.05
C GLN A 153 8.48 -14.70 -0.48
N ILE A 154 8.17 -13.73 0.40
CA ILE A 154 9.20 -12.93 1.07
C ILE A 154 10.03 -13.80 2.02
N HIS A 155 9.42 -14.69 2.79
CA HIS A 155 10.12 -15.63 3.67
C HIS A 155 11.06 -16.57 2.94
N ALA A 156 10.73 -16.95 1.70
CA ALA A 156 11.59 -17.77 0.85
C ALA A 156 12.74 -17.00 0.20
N SER A 157 12.83 -15.69 0.44
CA SER A 157 13.87 -14.80 -0.11
C SER A 157 14.86 -14.36 0.98
N ASP A 158 16.02 -13.86 0.54
CA ASP A 158 17.03 -13.24 1.44
C ASP A 158 16.55 -11.93 2.08
N ARG A 159 15.30 -11.52 1.80
CA ARG A 159 14.70 -10.25 2.25
C ARG A 159 13.64 -10.44 3.32
N ALA A 160 13.58 -11.62 3.93
CA ALA A 160 12.54 -11.98 4.91
C ALA A 160 12.43 -10.99 6.08
N ASN A 161 13.56 -10.47 6.56
CA ASN A 161 13.62 -9.54 7.69
C ASN A 161 13.41 -8.07 7.30
N ASP A 162 13.34 -7.77 5.98
CA ASP A 162 13.32 -6.39 5.49
C ASP A 162 11.92 -5.87 5.19
N VAL A 163 10.88 -6.72 5.35
CA VAL A 163 9.53 -6.40 4.93
C VAL A 163 8.57 -6.41 6.11
N THR A 164 7.87 -5.29 6.27
CA THR A 164 6.72 -5.15 7.17
C THR A 164 5.49 -4.80 6.33
N VAL A 165 4.40 -5.53 6.54
CA VAL A 165 3.12 -5.31 5.90
C VAL A 165 2.17 -4.65 6.88
N MET A 166 1.52 -3.55 6.45
CA MET A 166 0.44 -2.91 7.19
C MET A 166 -0.83 -2.95 6.34
N VAL A 167 -1.89 -3.53 6.87
CA VAL A 167 -3.22 -3.56 6.25
C VAL A 167 -4.15 -2.66 7.03
N TYR A 168 -4.77 -1.69 6.36
CA TYR A 168 -5.66 -0.72 6.97
C TYR A 168 -6.80 -0.36 6.02
N SER A 169 -7.86 0.21 6.56
CA SER A 169 -8.96 0.84 5.81
C SER A 169 -8.97 2.35 6.06
N GLU A 170 -9.42 3.12 5.08
CA GLU A 170 -9.58 4.59 5.22
C GLU A 170 -10.78 4.99 6.08
N PHE A 171 -11.73 4.07 6.29
CA PHE A 171 -12.88 4.28 7.16
C PHE A 171 -13.14 3.05 8.04
N GLY A 172 -13.77 3.27 9.17
CA GLY A 172 -14.33 2.22 10.01
C GLY A 172 -15.81 1.98 9.73
N ARG A 173 -16.45 1.14 10.53
CA ARG A 173 -17.88 0.83 10.43
C ARG A 173 -18.60 1.15 11.73
N ARG A 174 -19.86 1.60 11.60
CA ARG A 174 -20.76 1.75 12.74
C ARG A 174 -21.08 0.39 13.37
N VAL A 175 -21.29 0.38 14.67
CA VAL A 175 -21.64 -0.85 15.40
C VAL A 175 -23.04 -1.35 15.03
N LYS A 176 -23.95 -0.43 14.74
CA LYS A 176 -25.35 -0.74 14.40
C LYS A 176 -25.50 -0.94 12.90
N ALA A 177 -26.15 -2.06 12.52
CA ALA A 177 -26.54 -2.30 11.14
C ALA A 177 -27.55 -1.25 10.66
N ASN A 178 -27.49 -0.92 9.37
CA ASN A 178 -28.46 -0.08 8.68
C ASN A 178 -29.68 -0.88 8.18
N GLY A 179 -30.60 -0.23 7.48
CA GLY A 179 -31.84 -0.86 6.98
C GLY A 179 -31.67 -1.83 5.81
N THR A 180 -30.47 -1.95 5.24
CA THR A 180 -30.16 -2.76 4.05
C THR A 180 -29.20 -3.94 4.37
N SER A 181 -29.13 -4.37 5.62
CA SER A 181 -28.23 -5.46 6.08
C SER A 181 -26.75 -5.16 5.85
N GLY A 182 -26.37 -3.90 5.87
CA GLY A 182 -25.01 -3.39 5.88
C GLY A 182 -24.75 -2.50 7.08
N THR A 183 -23.65 -1.77 7.05
CA THR A 183 -23.34 -0.73 8.04
C THR A 183 -22.91 0.55 7.33
N ASP A 184 -23.17 1.69 7.98
CA ASP A 184 -22.61 2.96 7.51
C ASP A 184 -21.17 3.14 8.00
N HIS A 185 -20.46 4.13 7.44
CA HIS A 185 -19.12 4.45 7.86
C HIS A 185 -19.08 4.88 9.32
N GLY A 186 -18.06 4.47 10.03
CA GLY A 186 -17.80 4.79 11.44
C GLY A 186 -16.39 5.26 11.67
N THR A 187 -16.07 5.54 12.92
CA THR A 187 -14.83 6.21 13.32
C THR A 187 -13.63 5.30 13.48
N SER A 188 -13.83 4.00 13.66
CA SER A 188 -12.76 3.08 14.07
C SER A 188 -12.81 1.76 13.30
N GLY A 189 -11.65 1.21 13.06
CA GLY A 189 -11.47 -0.09 12.42
C GLY A 189 -10.15 -0.75 12.84
N PRO A 190 -9.97 -2.05 12.59
CA PRO A 190 -8.72 -2.73 12.90
C PRO A 190 -7.63 -2.37 11.88
N VAL A 191 -6.38 -2.39 12.36
CA VAL A 191 -5.18 -2.36 11.53
C VAL A 191 -4.37 -3.62 11.83
N PHE A 192 -3.87 -4.27 10.79
CA PHE A 192 -3.02 -5.44 10.93
C PHE A 192 -1.59 -5.08 10.53
N VAL A 193 -0.62 -5.49 11.37
CA VAL A 193 0.80 -5.33 11.08
C VAL A 193 1.45 -6.71 11.12
N MET A 194 2.19 -7.05 10.08
CA MET A 194 2.76 -8.39 9.88
C MET A 194 4.18 -8.30 9.33
N GLY A 195 5.02 -9.24 9.69
CA GLY A 195 6.41 -9.34 9.24
C GLY A 195 7.29 -9.94 10.33
N GLN A 196 8.51 -10.34 10.01
CA GLN A 196 9.40 -10.97 10.99
C GLN A 196 9.86 -10.04 12.12
N GLY A 197 9.93 -8.73 11.85
CA GLY A 197 10.25 -7.72 12.85
C GLY A 197 9.07 -7.31 13.74
N VAL A 198 7.89 -7.88 13.56
CA VAL A 198 6.69 -7.53 14.32
C VAL A 198 6.57 -8.41 15.56
N ASN A 199 6.27 -7.81 16.69
CA ASN A 199 5.92 -8.50 17.93
C ASN A 199 4.47 -9.02 17.85
N GLY A 200 4.26 -10.02 17.00
CA GLY A 200 2.95 -10.52 16.61
C GLY A 200 2.25 -11.38 17.63
N GLY A 201 1.07 -11.91 17.27
CA GLY A 201 0.27 -12.81 18.09
C GLY A 201 -0.49 -12.15 19.24
N GLN A 202 -0.58 -10.84 19.26
CA GLN A 202 -1.24 -10.06 20.31
C GLN A 202 -1.94 -8.81 19.75
N PHE A 203 -2.79 -8.20 20.57
CA PHE A 203 -3.42 -6.92 20.30
C PHE A 203 -2.62 -5.79 20.91
N PHE A 204 -2.55 -4.67 20.21
CA PHE A 204 -1.96 -3.42 20.66
C PHE A 204 -3.03 -2.33 20.74
N GLY A 205 -2.87 -1.43 21.72
CA GLY A 205 -3.86 -0.39 22.02
C GLY A 205 -5.04 -0.91 22.84
N ASP A 206 -5.92 -0.01 23.21
CA ASP A 206 -7.10 -0.33 24.01
C ASP A 206 -8.26 -0.69 23.08
N GLN A 207 -8.90 -1.85 23.35
CA GLN A 207 -10.05 -2.28 22.58
C GLN A 207 -11.25 -1.37 22.86
N PRO A 208 -11.88 -0.77 21.83
CA PRO A 208 -13.06 0.06 22.03
C PRO A 208 -14.26 -0.79 22.49
N SER A 209 -15.08 -0.21 23.34
CA SER A 209 -16.27 -0.87 23.87
C SER A 209 -17.42 -0.86 22.85
N LEU A 210 -18.02 -2.01 22.57
CA LEU A 210 -19.22 -2.12 21.72
C LEU A 210 -20.50 -1.59 22.39
N SER A 211 -20.46 -1.33 23.70
CA SER A 211 -21.62 -0.84 24.47
C SER A 211 -21.49 0.61 24.93
N LYS A 212 -20.26 1.16 24.96
CA LYS A 212 -20.01 2.54 25.34
C LYS A 212 -19.64 3.35 24.08
N LEU A 213 -20.67 3.73 23.34
CA LEU A 213 -20.51 4.43 22.05
C LEU A 213 -20.52 5.94 22.24
N VAL A 214 -19.83 6.65 21.33
CA VAL A 214 -19.86 8.11 21.21
C VAL A 214 -20.65 8.46 19.94
N ASN A 215 -21.81 9.09 20.09
CA ASN A 215 -22.71 9.41 18.98
C ASN A 215 -23.09 8.20 18.09
N GLY A 216 -23.12 7.01 18.67
CA GLY A 216 -23.43 5.76 17.97
C GLY A 216 -22.23 5.09 17.28
N ASP A 217 -21.05 5.66 17.41
CA ASP A 217 -19.78 5.12 16.91
C ASP A 217 -18.89 4.59 18.02
N LEU A 218 -17.92 3.77 17.66
CA LEU A 218 -16.85 3.36 18.57
C LEU A 218 -16.09 4.59 19.07
N ALA A 219 -15.77 4.62 20.36
CA ALA A 219 -14.83 5.62 20.88
C ALA A 219 -13.44 5.37 20.32
N VAL A 220 -12.73 6.43 19.94
CA VAL A 220 -11.34 6.35 19.53
C VAL A 220 -10.48 6.01 20.75
N THR A 221 -9.80 4.88 20.71
CA THR A 221 -8.93 4.39 21.80
C THR A 221 -7.46 4.41 21.41
N THR A 222 -7.17 4.32 20.13
CA THR A 222 -5.82 4.40 19.58
C THR A 222 -5.84 5.28 18.34
N ASP A 223 -4.96 6.27 18.29
CA ASP A 223 -4.83 7.14 17.12
C ASP A 223 -4.02 6.43 16.03
N PHE A 224 -4.52 6.43 14.80
CA PHE A 224 -3.83 5.79 13.66
C PHE A 224 -2.43 6.39 13.41
N ARG A 225 -2.19 7.64 13.83
CA ARG A 225 -0.89 8.29 13.72
C ARG A 225 0.16 7.65 14.61
N ASP A 226 -0.24 6.99 15.71
CA ASP A 226 0.68 6.21 16.55
C ASP A 226 1.17 4.96 15.82
N ILE A 227 0.29 4.33 15.03
CA ILE A 227 0.67 3.18 14.19
C ILE A 227 1.64 3.64 13.10
N TYR A 228 1.34 4.75 12.42
CA TYR A 228 2.27 5.35 11.45
C TYR A 228 3.58 5.76 12.11
N GLY A 229 3.55 6.26 13.35
CA GLY A 229 4.74 6.57 14.12
C GLY A 229 5.66 5.38 14.27
N SER A 230 5.11 4.20 14.58
CA SER A 230 5.89 2.95 14.65
C SER A 230 6.48 2.57 13.28
N MET A 231 5.70 2.67 12.21
CA MET A 231 6.23 2.39 10.86
C MET A 231 7.34 3.36 10.46
N VAL A 232 7.19 4.64 10.77
CA VAL A 232 8.16 5.69 10.44
C VAL A 232 9.47 5.52 11.23
N GLU A 233 9.41 5.28 12.52
CA GLU A 233 10.60 5.18 13.36
C GLU A 233 11.24 3.80 13.31
N ASP A 234 10.47 2.76 13.54
CA ASP A 234 11.00 1.42 13.78
C ASP A 234 11.28 0.67 12.45
N VAL A 235 10.54 0.98 11.37
CA VAL A 235 10.73 0.33 10.06
C VAL A 235 11.52 1.23 9.09
N LEU A 236 11.16 2.51 8.99
CA LEU A 236 11.78 3.43 8.02
C LEU A 236 12.97 4.22 8.61
N SER A 237 13.28 4.04 9.89
CA SER A 237 14.42 4.65 10.59
C SER A 237 14.46 6.18 10.42
N THR A 238 13.30 6.84 10.59
CA THR A 238 13.19 8.30 10.53
C THR A 238 12.30 8.83 11.65
N THR A 239 12.39 10.10 11.98
CA THR A 239 11.64 10.72 13.09
C THR A 239 10.19 10.99 12.68
N VAL A 240 9.23 10.64 13.52
CA VAL A 240 7.79 10.85 13.28
C VAL A 240 7.47 12.29 12.87
N GLY A 241 7.93 13.28 13.64
CA GLY A 241 7.64 14.70 13.38
C GLY A 241 8.15 15.25 12.04
N LYS A 242 9.08 14.55 11.37
CA LYS A 242 9.50 14.89 10.00
C LYS A 242 8.49 14.46 8.94
N VAL A 243 7.67 13.45 9.24
CA VAL A 243 6.69 12.87 8.32
C VAL A 243 5.28 13.31 8.68
N ILE A 244 4.98 13.37 9.99
CA ILE A 244 3.68 13.79 10.53
C ILE A 244 3.93 15.02 11.41
N PRO A 245 3.85 16.24 10.86
CA PRO A 245 4.12 17.46 11.62
C PRO A 245 3.23 17.57 12.87
N GLY A 246 3.85 17.89 14.01
CA GLY A 246 3.15 18.00 15.29
C GLY A 246 2.83 16.68 15.98
N TRP A 247 3.30 15.56 15.46
CA TRP A 247 3.13 14.24 16.07
C TRP A 247 4.47 13.64 16.49
N SER A 248 4.52 12.98 17.65
CA SER A 248 5.75 12.38 18.19
C SER A 248 5.52 11.02 18.86
N SER A 249 4.28 10.54 18.87
CA SER A 249 3.89 9.29 19.53
C SER A 249 3.97 8.09 18.59
N LYS A 250 4.09 6.90 19.17
CA LYS A 250 4.04 5.60 18.46
C LYS A 250 3.51 4.49 19.38
N ILE A 251 3.15 3.35 18.82
CA ILE A 251 2.76 2.16 19.57
C ILE A 251 4.00 1.50 20.16
N SER A 252 4.09 1.50 21.49
CA SER A 252 5.21 0.87 22.18
C SER A 252 5.17 -0.66 22.04
N GLY A 253 6.32 -1.25 21.69
CA GLY A 253 6.49 -2.70 21.62
C GLY A 253 5.83 -3.37 20.40
N LEU A 254 5.33 -2.61 19.43
CA LEU A 254 4.77 -3.16 18.19
C LEU A 254 5.83 -3.87 17.36
N MET A 255 7.02 -3.33 17.30
CA MET A 255 8.16 -3.95 16.63
C MET A 255 9.08 -4.61 17.66
N LEU A 256 9.64 -5.76 17.28
CA LEU A 256 10.70 -6.42 18.07
C LEU A 256 11.90 -5.47 18.14
N LYS A 257 12.56 -5.44 19.29
CA LYS A 257 13.83 -4.72 19.40
C LYS A 257 14.90 -5.48 18.60
N ALA A 258 15.57 -4.75 17.73
CA ALA A 258 16.74 -5.27 17.01
C ALA A 258 17.89 -5.59 17.97
#